data_e1ba68df12a52022f9dc3636761f691e
#
_entry.id   e1ba68df12a52022f9dc3636761f691e
#
_cell.length_a   1.000
_cell.length_b   1.000
_cell.length_c   1.000
_cell.angle_alpha   90.00
_cell.angle_beta   90.00
_cell.angle_gamma   90.00
#
_symmetry.space_group_name_H-M   'P 1'
#
loop_
_entity.id
_entity.type
_entity.pdbx_description
1 polymer ?
#
loop_
_entity_poly.entity_id
_entity_poly.type
_entity_poly.pdbx_seq_one_letter_code
_entity_poly.pdbx_strand_id
1 'polypeptide(L)' 'MKVVYIGPTESHTLEHGIVYEVLSEEDGWYRIIDKSGEDYLYPKDEFKTLEDSHKING' A
#
# COMPACT_ATOMS: atom_id res chain seq x y z
N MET A 1 -3.35 8.59 -0.07
CA MET A 1 -4.07 7.35 -0.37
C MET A 1 -3.46 6.21 0.40
N LYS A 2 -4.30 5.38 0.97
CA LYS A 2 -3.81 4.26 1.75
C LYS A 2 -4.16 2.95 1.09
N VAL A 3 -3.28 1.98 1.20
CA VAL A 3 -3.48 0.66 0.62
C VAL A 3 -3.10 -0.39 1.65
N VAL A 4 -3.63 -1.59 1.51
CA VAL A 4 -3.25 -2.70 2.35
C VAL A 4 -2.46 -3.70 1.52
N TYR A 5 -1.35 -4.16 2.07
CA TYR A 5 -0.50 -5.12 1.37
C TYR A 5 -1.12 -6.50 1.43
N ILE A 6 -1.31 -7.14 0.28
CA ILE A 6 -1.90 -8.46 0.23
C ILE A 6 -0.93 -9.53 -0.25
N GLY A 7 0.32 -9.16 -0.48
CA GLY A 7 1.33 -10.12 -0.85
C GLY A 7 1.93 -10.81 0.36
N PRO A 8 2.92 -11.66 0.15
CA PRO A 8 3.54 -12.37 1.27
C PRO A 8 4.40 -11.43 2.11
N THR A 9 4.41 -11.68 3.40
CA THR A 9 5.18 -10.85 4.33
C THR A 9 6.67 -10.91 4.02
N GLU A 10 7.31 -9.72 3.98
CA GLU A 10 8.73 -9.60 3.85
C GLU A 10 9.25 -8.92 5.10
N SER A 11 10.16 -9.55 5.80
CA SER A 11 10.43 -9.18 7.17
C SER A 11 10.93 -7.75 7.35
N HIS A 12 11.58 -7.17 6.35
CA HIS A 12 12.15 -5.84 6.54
C HIS A 12 11.39 -4.73 5.83
N THR A 13 10.42 -5.07 5.00
CA THR A 13 9.78 -4.06 4.18
C THR A 13 8.26 -4.06 4.27
N LEU A 14 7.60 -5.15 3.93
CA LEU A 14 6.14 -5.15 3.85
C LEU A 14 5.58 -6.33 4.62
N GLU A 15 4.47 -6.10 5.26
CA GLU A 15 3.83 -7.15 6.04
C GLU A 15 2.39 -7.33 5.56
N HIS A 16 1.99 -8.56 5.31
CA HIS A 16 0.65 -8.88 4.82
C HIS A 16 -0.39 -8.33 5.77
N GLY A 17 -1.38 -7.66 5.22
CA GLY A 17 -2.50 -7.15 6.02
C GLY A 17 -2.27 -5.78 6.64
N ILE A 18 -1.09 -5.22 6.51
CA ILE A 18 -0.80 -3.91 7.10
C ILE A 18 -1.08 -2.82 6.07
N VAL A 19 -1.53 -1.69 6.56
CA VAL A 19 -1.86 -0.53 5.73
C VAL A 19 -0.63 0.34 5.56
N TYR A 20 -0.41 0.78 4.34
CA TYR A 20 0.73 1.66 4.03
C TYR A 20 0.24 2.90 3.30
N GLU A 21 0.99 3.97 3.44
CA GLU A 21 0.66 5.23 2.77
C GLU A 21 1.29 5.26 1.39
N VAL A 22 0.52 5.61 0.37
CA VAL A 22 1.03 5.76 -0.99
C VAL A 22 1.38 7.21 -1.20
N LEU A 23 2.61 7.48 -1.55
CA LEU A 23 3.06 8.83 -1.82
C LEU A 23 2.72 9.26 -3.24
N SER A 24 2.81 8.35 -4.20
CA SER A 24 2.47 8.66 -5.58
C SER A 24 2.24 7.37 -6.37
N GLU A 25 1.61 7.50 -7.52
CA GLU A 25 1.43 6.40 -8.45
C GLU A 25 2.27 6.68 -9.67
N GLU A 26 3.05 5.72 -10.11
CA GLU A 26 3.96 5.91 -11.23
C GLU A 26 3.86 4.69 -12.15
N ASP A 27 3.19 4.84 -13.28
CA ASP A 27 3.15 3.81 -14.32
C ASP A 27 2.84 2.41 -13.83
N GLY A 28 1.81 2.28 -13.04
CA GLY A 28 1.39 0.97 -12.53
C GLY A 28 2.10 0.56 -11.27
N TRP A 29 2.85 1.45 -10.66
CA TRP A 29 3.55 1.19 -9.41
C TRP A 29 3.10 2.20 -8.36
N TYR A 30 3.12 1.77 -7.11
CA TYR A 30 2.92 2.68 -5.99
C TYR A 30 4.27 2.99 -5.35
N ARG A 31 4.50 4.27 -5.06
CA ARG A 31 5.65 4.64 -4.25
C ARG A 31 5.18 4.66 -2.80
N ILE A 32 5.74 3.80 -1.98
CA ILE A 32 5.25 3.54 -0.63
C ILE A 32 6.38 3.65 0.37
N ILE A 33 6.10 4.25 1.52
CA ILE A 33 7.04 4.21 2.65
C ILE A 33 6.79 2.89 3.37
N ASP A 34 7.77 2.02 3.35
CA ASP A 34 7.61 0.69 3.94
C ASP A 34 8.12 0.65 5.37
N LYS A 35 8.20 -0.54 5.95
CA LYS A 35 8.61 -0.68 7.35
C LYS A 35 10.02 -0.17 7.62
N SER A 36 10.86 -0.12 6.61
CA SER A 36 12.21 0.37 6.80
C SER A 36 12.25 1.88 6.95
N GLY A 37 11.15 2.55 6.64
CA GLY A 37 11.11 4.00 6.70
C GLY A 37 11.54 4.68 5.43
N GLU A 38 11.85 3.91 4.40
CA GLU A 38 12.28 4.45 3.12
C GLU A 38 11.21 4.21 2.08
N ASP A 39 11.22 5.00 1.01
CA ASP A 39 10.21 4.86 -0.01
C ASP A 39 10.76 4.11 -1.20
N TYR A 40 10.00 3.14 -1.67
CA TYR A 40 10.35 2.34 -2.83
C TYR A 40 9.11 2.17 -3.70
N LEU A 41 9.32 1.76 -4.94
CA LEU A 41 8.23 1.46 -5.85
C LEU A 41 7.85 -0.01 -5.74
N TYR A 42 6.56 -0.27 -5.61
CA TYR A 42 6.03 -1.63 -5.50
C TYR A 42 4.88 -1.81 -6.51
N PRO A 43 4.70 -3.01 -7.04
CA PRO A 43 3.64 -3.23 -8.03
C PRO A 43 2.26 -3.08 -7.40
N LYS A 44 1.37 -2.42 -8.09
CA LYS A 44 0.04 -2.13 -7.56
C LYS A 44 -0.77 -3.38 -7.29
N ASP A 45 -0.56 -4.46 -8.03
CA ASP A 45 -1.38 -5.65 -7.87
C ASP A 45 -1.05 -6.41 -6.59
N GLU A 46 -0.05 -6.01 -5.83
CA GLU A 46 0.18 -6.60 -4.53
C GLU A 46 -0.53 -5.87 -3.40
N PHE A 47 -1.37 -4.92 -3.74
CA PHE A 47 -2.07 -4.12 -2.76
C PHE A 47 -3.54 -3.97 -3.11
N LYS A 48 -4.36 -3.74 -2.09
CA LYS A 48 -5.74 -3.36 -2.30
C LYS A 48 -5.92 -1.94 -1.80
N THR A 49 -6.65 -1.15 -2.54
CA THR A 49 -6.98 0.20 -2.14
C THR A 49 -7.86 0.14 -0.91
N LEU A 50 -7.54 0.94 0.09
CA LEU A 50 -8.36 1.00 1.27
C LEU A 50 -9.41 2.06 1.05
N GLU A 51 -10.69 1.66 0.86
CA GLU A 51 -11.72 2.58 0.58
C GLU A 51 -12.24 3.16 1.82
N ASP A 52 -12.60 4.42 1.74
CA ASP A 52 -13.14 5.09 2.83
C ASP A 52 -14.57 4.83 2.85
N SER A 53 -14.97 3.86 3.52
CA SER A 53 -16.28 3.39 3.37
C SER A 53 -17.32 4.28 3.80
N HIS A 54 -16.99 5.28 4.42
CA HIS A 54 -17.99 6.08 4.84
C HIS A 54 -18.71 6.66 3.77
N LYS A 55 -18.27 6.51 2.75
CA LYS A 55 -18.96 6.99 1.81
C LYS A 55 -20.14 6.40 1.67
N ILE A 56 -20.57 6.06 2.09
CA ILE A 56 -21.72 5.65 2.04
C ILE A 56 -22.68 6.14 2.27
N ASN A 57 -22.80 6.51 2.21
CA ASN A 57 -23.56 6.78 2.42
C ASN A 57 -24.09 6.85 2.31
N GLY A 58 -23.88 6.77 2.15
CA GLY A 58 -24.47 6.80 2.06
C GLY A 58 -24.82 6.73 2.01
#